data_6ffde9f0103f95de0071c9f5eff04952
#
_entry.id   6ffde9f0103f95de0071c9f5eff04952
#
_cell.length_a   1.000
_cell.length_b   1.000
_cell.length_c   1.000
_cell.angle_alpha   90.00
_cell.angle_beta   90.00
_cell.angle_gamma   90.00
#
_symmetry.space_group_name_H-M   'P 1'
#
loop_
_entity.id
_entity.type
_entity.pdbx_description
1 polymer ?
#
loop_
_entity_poly.entity_id
_entity_poly.type
_entity_poly.pdbx_seq_one_letter_code
_entity_poly.pdbx_strand_id
1 'polypeptide(L)'
;MTKPRGFYLAPPTDEQLLTAIIDLDGTIAESTWHPEQTRSVIGDPIDHGIDQLIRLYLSNYRIVIFTARAWADHDMIVAWLIENEIPFHQVICGKPLGTVYIDDKAVNASADSWAPALASSVAVA
;
A
#
# COMPACT_ATOMS: atom_id res chain seq x y z
N MET A 1 5.07 22.91 9.75
CA MET A 1 5.30 21.53 9.39
C MET A 1 4.71 21.21 8.03
N THR A 2 5.42 20.46 7.33
CA THR A 2 4.98 20.06 6.01
C THR A 2 3.94 18.96 6.12
N LYS A 3 2.89 19.06 5.36
CA LYS A 3 1.90 18.00 5.32
C LYS A 3 2.49 16.74 4.74
N PRO A 4 2.06 15.59 5.23
CA PRO A 4 2.40 14.33 4.57
C PRO A 4 2.01 14.37 3.10
N ARG A 5 2.88 13.91 2.28
CA ARG A 5 2.69 14.03 0.84
C ARG A 5 1.49 13.25 0.32
N GLY A 6 1.28 12.04 0.85
CA GLY A 6 0.17 11.23 0.42
C GLY A 6 -1.17 11.89 0.60
N PHE A 7 -1.22 12.83 1.52
CA PHE A 7 -2.44 13.53 1.85
C PHE A 7 -2.92 14.45 0.73
N TYR A 8 -2.00 14.93 -0.08
CA TYR A 8 -2.29 15.92 -1.11
C TYR A 8 -1.95 15.43 -2.50
N LEU A 9 -1.83 14.14 -2.68
CA LEU A 9 -1.55 13.65 -4.02
C LEU A 9 -2.69 14.05 -4.96
N ALA A 10 -2.29 14.58 -6.10
CA ALA A 10 -3.26 14.92 -7.12
C ALA A 10 -3.90 13.64 -7.65
N PRO A 11 -5.12 13.73 -8.19
CA PRO A 11 -5.71 12.59 -8.84
C PRO A 11 -4.78 12.06 -9.93
N PRO A 12 -4.79 10.75 -10.18
CA PRO A 12 -3.96 10.20 -11.25
C PRO A 12 -4.30 10.84 -12.59
N THR A 13 -3.26 11.08 -13.37
CA THR A 13 -3.41 11.58 -14.73
C THR A 13 -3.32 10.42 -15.71
N ASP A 14 -3.54 10.70 -16.98
CA ASP A 14 -3.38 9.69 -18.02
C ASP A 14 -1.96 9.11 -18.03
N GLU A 15 -0.99 9.88 -17.55
CA GLU A 15 0.39 9.42 -17.47
C GLU A 15 0.60 8.43 -16.34
N GLN A 16 -0.31 8.38 -15.36
CA GLN A 16 -0.23 7.46 -14.23
C GLN A 16 -1.15 6.27 -14.44
N LEU A 17 -0.93 5.57 -15.55
CA LEU A 17 -1.73 4.39 -15.87
C LEU A 17 -1.34 3.17 -15.05
N LEU A 18 -0.10 3.16 -14.52
CA LEU A 18 0.38 2.05 -13.71
C LEU A 18 -0.12 2.19 -12.29
N THR A 19 -0.60 1.10 -11.73
CA THR A 19 -1.16 1.09 -10.39
C THR A 19 -0.54 -0.05 -9.59
N ALA A 20 -0.08 0.29 -8.39
CA ALA A 20 0.38 -0.70 -7.44
C ALA A 20 -0.67 -0.85 -6.34
N ILE A 21 -1.05 -2.09 -6.07
CA ILE A 21 -2.02 -2.41 -5.04
C ILE A 21 -1.26 -3.10 -3.93
N ILE A 22 -1.25 -2.48 -2.76
CA ILE A 22 -0.32 -2.83 -1.67
C ILE A 22 -1.11 -3.12 -0.41
N ASP A 23 -0.83 -4.25 0.20
CA ASP A 23 -1.43 -4.64 1.46
C ASP A 23 -0.89 -3.79 2.62
N LEU A 24 -1.61 -3.78 3.72
CA LEU A 24 -1.24 -3.01 4.92
C LEU A 24 -0.54 -3.90 5.95
N ASP A 25 -1.31 -4.74 6.65
CA ASP A 25 -0.78 -5.57 7.73
C ASP A 25 0.15 -6.66 7.19
N GLY A 26 1.36 -6.72 7.71
CA GLY A 26 2.37 -7.66 7.27
C GLY A 26 3.15 -7.20 6.05
N THR A 27 2.85 -6.03 5.50
CA THR A 27 3.50 -5.52 4.28
C THR A 27 4.15 -4.17 4.52
N ILE A 28 3.40 -3.18 4.98
CA ILE A 28 3.95 -1.87 5.34
C ILE A 28 3.78 -1.55 6.81
N ALA A 29 3.04 -2.36 7.53
CA ALA A 29 2.87 -2.26 8.98
C ALA A 29 3.04 -3.65 9.58
N GLU A 30 3.62 -3.72 10.78
CA GLU A 30 3.69 -4.98 11.49
C GLU A 30 2.29 -5.52 11.70
N SER A 31 2.13 -6.85 11.55
CA SER A 31 0.81 -7.45 11.60
C SER A 31 0.32 -7.56 13.04
N THR A 32 -0.61 -6.72 13.41
CA THR A 32 -1.29 -6.75 14.70
C THR A 32 -2.76 -7.06 14.55
N TRP A 33 -3.25 -7.00 13.32
CA TRP A 33 -4.66 -7.15 13.05
C TRP A 33 -5.10 -8.62 13.15
N HIS A 34 -6.30 -8.80 13.66
CA HIS A 34 -6.95 -10.10 13.76
C HIS A 34 -8.39 -9.98 13.26
N PRO A 35 -8.88 -10.94 12.46
CA PRO A 35 -10.22 -10.81 11.87
C PRO A 35 -11.35 -10.66 12.89
N GLU A 36 -11.13 -11.13 14.12
CA GLU A 36 -12.15 -11.04 15.18
C GLU A 36 -12.12 -9.71 15.93
N GLN A 37 -11.13 -8.88 15.65
CA GLN A 37 -10.97 -7.59 16.32
C GLN A 37 -11.29 -6.47 15.36
N THR A 38 -12.12 -5.53 15.81
CA THR A 38 -12.35 -4.30 15.09
C THR A 38 -11.50 -3.21 15.71
N ARG A 39 -10.99 -2.30 14.88
CA ARG A 39 -10.21 -1.14 15.32
C ARG A 39 -8.94 -1.49 16.08
N SER A 40 -8.38 -2.65 15.80
CA SER A 40 -7.08 -2.95 16.38
C SER A 40 -6.05 -1.94 15.86
N VAL A 41 -5.18 -1.53 16.77
CA VAL A 41 -4.13 -0.55 16.45
C VAL A 41 -3.28 -1.07 15.32
N ILE A 42 -2.90 -0.20 14.41
CA ILE A 42 -1.96 -0.55 13.35
C ILE A 42 -0.57 -0.64 13.96
N GLY A 43 0.17 -1.67 13.60
CA GLY A 43 1.49 -1.92 14.16
C GLY A 43 2.54 -0.93 13.66
N ASP A 44 3.78 -1.19 14.06
CA ASP A 44 4.88 -0.33 13.67
C ASP A 44 5.13 -0.40 12.17
N PRO A 45 5.65 0.68 11.58
CA PRO A 45 6.01 0.67 10.17
C PRO A 45 7.04 -0.39 9.84
N ILE A 46 6.89 -1.04 8.70
CA ILE A 46 7.89 -1.95 8.15
C ILE A 46 8.69 -1.16 7.13
N ASP A 47 9.91 -0.81 7.46
CA ASP A 47 10.73 0.07 6.63
C ASP A 47 10.93 -0.48 5.23
N HIS A 48 11.16 -1.78 5.10
CA HIS A 48 11.36 -2.39 3.79
C HIS A 48 10.16 -2.16 2.86
N GLY A 49 8.97 -2.45 3.36
CA GLY A 49 7.76 -2.30 2.56
C GLY A 49 7.49 -0.85 2.19
N ILE A 50 7.71 0.05 3.16
CA ILE A 50 7.49 1.47 2.91
C ILE A 50 8.49 2.00 1.89
N ASP A 51 9.75 1.58 1.98
CA ASP A 51 10.77 1.98 1.02
C ASP A 51 10.39 1.53 -0.40
N GLN A 52 9.92 0.30 -0.54
CA GLN A 52 9.51 -0.22 -1.84
C GLN A 52 8.28 0.53 -2.38
N LEU A 53 7.33 0.83 -1.51
CA LEU A 53 6.16 1.61 -1.89
C LEU A 53 6.57 2.98 -2.42
N ILE A 54 7.48 3.65 -1.71
CA ILE A 54 7.95 4.98 -2.12
C ILE A 54 8.66 4.90 -3.47
N ARG A 55 9.43 3.86 -3.73
CA ARG A 55 10.07 3.67 -5.04
C ARG A 55 9.05 3.56 -6.16
N LEU A 56 7.98 2.82 -5.92
CA LEU A 56 6.89 2.73 -6.89
C LEU A 56 6.23 4.09 -7.10
N TYR A 57 5.95 4.79 -6.01
CA TYR A 57 5.37 6.12 -6.10
C TYR A 57 6.25 7.08 -6.91
N LEU A 58 7.55 7.08 -6.64
CA LEU A 58 8.49 7.95 -7.36
C LEU A 58 8.64 7.55 -8.84
N SER A 59 8.25 6.33 -9.17
CA SER A 59 8.22 5.85 -10.56
C SER A 59 6.87 6.07 -11.21
N ASN A 60 6.08 6.95 -10.63
CA ASN A 60 4.80 7.41 -11.18
C ASN A 60 3.69 6.36 -11.13
N TYR A 61 3.75 5.45 -10.17
CA TYR A 61 2.65 4.53 -9.93
C TYR A 61 1.59 5.20 -9.07
N ARG A 62 0.34 4.94 -9.40
CA ARG A 62 -0.77 5.21 -8.49
C ARG A 62 -0.71 4.17 -7.39
N ILE A 63 -0.78 4.63 -6.14
CA ILE A 63 -0.66 3.76 -4.97
C ILE A 63 -2.04 3.53 -4.35
N VAL A 64 -2.46 2.28 -4.30
CA VAL A 64 -3.71 1.87 -3.67
C VAL A 64 -3.37 0.93 -2.51
N ILE A 65 -3.81 1.30 -1.31
CA ILE A 65 -3.68 0.42 -0.15
C ILE A 65 -4.94 -0.44 -0.11
N PHE A 66 -4.76 -1.75 -0.12
CA PHE A 66 -5.86 -2.70 -0.17
C PHE A 66 -5.76 -3.64 1.05
N THR A 67 -6.69 -3.50 1.99
CA THR A 67 -6.59 -4.15 3.29
C THR A 67 -7.82 -4.99 3.60
N ALA A 68 -7.61 -6.08 4.32
CA ALA A 68 -8.71 -6.90 4.82
C ALA A 68 -9.45 -6.24 6.01
N ARG A 69 -8.90 -5.17 6.57
CA ARG A 69 -9.59 -4.45 7.64
C ARG A 69 -10.93 -3.92 7.14
N ALA A 70 -11.86 -3.75 8.07
CA ALA A 70 -13.21 -3.29 7.76
C ALA A 70 -13.20 -1.82 7.34
N TRP A 71 -14.21 -1.41 6.59
CA TRP A 71 -14.38 -0.01 6.20
C TRP A 71 -14.52 0.93 7.40
N ALA A 72 -14.99 0.42 8.54
CA ALA A 72 -15.04 1.21 9.77
C ALA A 72 -13.66 1.70 10.20
N ASP A 73 -12.60 1.05 9.77
CA ASP A 73 -11.24 1.40 10.13
C ASP A 73 -10.57 2.30 9.10
N HIS A 74 -11.28 2.68 8.05
CA HIS A 74 -10.72 3.46 6.94
C HIS A 74 -10.02 4.73 7.42
N ASP A 75 -10.69 5.52 8.26
CA ASP A 75 -10.12 6.79 8.70
C ASP A 75 -8.88 6.60 9.57
N MET A 76 -8.87 5.56 10.37
CA MET A 76 -7.71 5.22 11.19
C MET A 76 -6.51 4.85 10.31
N ILE A 77 -6.77 4.12 9.23
CA ILE A 77 -5.71 3.73 8.28
C ILE A 77 -5.16 4.98 7.58
N VAL A 78 -6.04 5.85 7.12
CA VAL A 78 -5.61 7.11 6.47
C VAL A 78 -4.76 7.92 7.42
N ALA A 79 -5.18 8.07 8.68
CA ALA A 79 -4.43 8.81 9.68
C ALA A 79 -3.04 8.21 9.90
N TRP A 80 -2.95 6.87 9.96
CA TRP A 80 -1.68 6.19 10.13
C TRP A 80 -0.74 6.43 8.95
N LEU A 81 -1.27 6.35 7.73
CA LEU A 81 -0.47 6.62 6.53
C LEU A 81 0.07 8.04 6.53
N ILE A 82 -0.78 9.01 6.86
CA ILE A 82 -0.39 10.41 6.92
C ILE A 82 0.66 10.62 7.99
N GLU A 83 0.47 10.07 9.18
CA GLU A 83 1.38 10.20 10.31
C GLU A 83 2.77 9.65 9.98
N ASN A 84 2.83 8.58 9.21
CA ASN A 84 4.08 7.96 8.80
C ASN A 84 4.61 8.48 7.47
N GLU A 85 3.98 9.51 6.92
CA GLU A 85 4.41 10.17 5.68
C GLU A 85 4.52 9.20 4.50
N ILE A 86 3.56 8.28 4.41
CA ILE A 86 3.51 7.30 3.34
C ILE A 86 2.61 7.84 2.23
N PRO A 87 3.10 7.99 1.00
CA PRO A 87 2.27 8.48 -0.10
C PRO A 87 1.26 7.41 -0.52
N PHE A 88 0.05 7.85 -0.80
CA PHE A 88 -1.01 6.97 -1.29
C PHE A 88 -2.05 7.78 -2.03
N HIS A 89 -2.81 7.13 -2.90
CA HIS A 89 -3.90 7.78 -3.63
C HIS A 89 -5.26 7.29 -3.15
N GLN A 90 -5.33 6.06 -2.67
CA GLN A 90 -6.60 5.48 -2.29
C GLN A 90 -6.40 4.38 -1.25
N VAL A 91 -7.37 4.22 -0.37
CA VAL A 91 -7.43 3.11 0.57
C VAL A 91 -8.73 2.36 0.32
N ILE A 92 -8.63 1.07 0.08
CA ILE A 92 -9.77 0.18 -0.12
C ILE A 92 -9.75 -0.86 0.99
N CYS A 93 -10.82 -0.92 1.76
CA CYS A 93 -10.98 -1.89 2.83
C CYS A 93 -11.83 -3.07 2.36
N GLY A 94 -11.91 -4.10 3.19
CA GLY A 94 -12.75 -5.24 2.89
C GLY A 94 -12.15 -6.24 1.92
N LYS A 95 -10.83 -6.26 1.78
CA LYS A 95 -10.16 -7.25 0.97
C LYS A 95 -10.50 -8.65 1.48
N PRO A 96 -10.88 -9.59 0.61
CA PRO A 96 -11.10 -10.96 1.04
C PRO A 96 -9.86 -11.53 1.73
N LEU A 97 -10.04 -12.10 2.90
CA LEU A 97 -8.94 -12.72 3.63
C LEU A 97 -8.84 -14.17 3.22
N GLY A 98 -7.88 -14.46 2.36
CA GLY A 98 -7.63 -15.82 1.90
C GLY A 98 -6.44 -16.46 2.59
N THR A 99 -6.38 -17.78 2.56
CA THR A 99 -5.19 -18.50 3.00
C THR A 99 -4.06 -18.31 1.99
N VAL A 100 -4.42 -18.21 0.72
CA VAL A 100 -3.47 -17.98 -0.36
C VAL A 100 -4.14 -17.11 -1.41
N TYR A 101 -3.35 -16.25 -2.03
CA TYR A 101 -3.81 -15.42 -3.14
C TYR A 101 -3.09 -15.88 -4.41
N ILE A 102 -3.86 -16.35 -5.35
CA ILE A 102 -3.33 -16.86 -6.62
C ILE A 102 -3.55 -15.77 -7.67
N ASP A 103 -2.49 -15.25 -8.19
CA ASP A 103 -2.52 -14.09 -9.06
C ASP A 103 -1.29 -14.11 -9.97
N ASP A 104 -1.45 -13.68 -11.19
CA ASP A 104 -0.34 -13.65 -12.15
C ASP A 104 0.50 -12.37 -12.07
N LYS A 105 0.08 -11.40 -11.26
CA LYS A 105 0.74 -10.09 -11.18
C LYS A 105 1.35 -9.79 -9.83
N ALA A 106 1.13 -10.66 -8.84
CA ALA A 106 1.54 -10.36 -7.47
C ALA A 106 3.04 -10.51 -7.28
N VAL A 107 3.58 -9.60 -6.48
CA VAL A 107 4.96 -9.67 -5.99
C VAL A 107 4.87 -9.94 -4.50
N ASN A 108 5.68 -10.87 -4.01
CA ASN A 108 5.70 -11.17 -2.58
C ASN A 108 6.31 -9.99 -1.82
N ALA A 109 5.64 -9.58 -0.74
CA ALA A 109 6.07 -8.42 0.04
C ALA A 109 7.48 -8.59 0.62
N SER A 110 7.92 -9.82 0.86
CA SER A 110 9.25 -10.10 1.41
C SER A 110 10.35 -10.12 0.35
N ALA A 111 10.00 -9.95 -0.92
CA ALA A 111 11.01 -9.89 -1.98
C ALA A 111 11.97 -8.73 -1.72
N ASP A 112 13.23 -8.92 -2.07
CA ASP A 112 14.26 -7.89 -1.88
C ASP A 112 13.88 -6.59 -2.56
N SER A 113 13.17 -6.68 -3.65
CA SER A 113 12.73 -5.51 -4.39
C SER A 113 11.37 -5.79 -5.02
N TRP A 114 10.50 -4.79 -4.96
CA TRP A 114 9.26 -4.81 -5.73
C TRP A 114 9.50 -4.29 -7.16
N ALA A 115 10.75 -3.95 -7.44
CA ALA A 115 11.17 -3.47 -8.74
C ALA A 115 10.93 -4.41 -9.91
N PRO A 116 10.75 -5.73 -9.75
CA PRO A 116 10.32 -6.55 -10.89
C PRO A 116 9.06 -5.99 -11.56
N ALA A 117 8.16 -5.38 -10.78
CA ALA A 117 7.00 -4.73 -11.36
C ALA A 117 7.40 -3.53 -12.20
N LEU A 118 8.38 -2.75 -11.72
CA LEU A 118 8.91 -1.61 -12.45
C LEU A 118 9.69 -2.06 -13.67
N ALA A 119 10.54 -3.06 -13.51
CA ALA A 119 11.34 -3.57 -14.60
C ALA A 119 10.47 -4.12 -15.73
N SER A 120 9.42 -4.83 -15.39
CA SER A 120 8.47 -5.33 -16.38
C SER A 120 7.81 -4.20 -17.16
N SER A 121 7.41 -3.15 -16.45
CA SER A 121 6.77 -2.00 -17.08
C SER A 121 7.73 -1.27 -18.00
N VAL A 122 8.95 -1.09 -17.56
CA VAL A 122 9.97 -0.40 -18.34
C VAL A 122 10.38 -1.22 -19.54
N ALA A 123 10.52 -2.54 -19.36
CA ALA A 123 10.92 -3.42 -20.45
C ALA A 123 9.91 -3.45 -21.59
N VAL A 124 8.65 -3.20 -21.28
CA VAL A 124 7.60 -3.16 -22.30
C VAL A 124 7.62 -1.85 -23.04
N ALA A 125 8.07 -0.82 -22.38
CA ALA A 125 8.19 0.48 -23.02
C ALA A 125 9.38 0.52 -23.96
#